data_e072e0d747ab71d8d980157f2671c17f
#
_entry.id   e072e0d747ab71d8d980157f2671c17f
#
_cell.length_a   1.000
_cell.length_b   1.000
_cell.length_c   1.000
_cell.angle_alpha   90.00
_cell.angle_beta   90.00
_cell.angle_gamma   90.00
#
_symmetry.space_group_name_H-M   'P 1'
#
loop_
_entity.id
_entity.type
_entity.pdbx_description
1 polymer ?
#
loop_
_entity_poly.entity_id
_entity_poly.type
_entity_poly.pdbx_seq_one_letter_code
_entity_poly.pdbx_strand_id
1 'polypeptide(L)'
;MSTANISNLSIQTSMRLTIRQAQNELIKAQQEVTTGIYADIGAEIGGATSTVVDLTRDSLRLQSIKSTNTIATQRLEASQEALDQMAKATDEMNEALIALSGTSNTSNLETAIQTITNSLDTFTSMANTSLGGEFLFSG
;
A
#
# COMPACT_ATOMS: atom_id res chain seq x y z
N MET A 1 -28.23 68.48 -7.80
CA MET A 1 -26.93 67.89 -7.27
C MET A 1 -27.01 66.41 -6.81
N SER A 2 -28.17 65.77 -6.91
CA SER A 2 -28.35 64.38 -6.42
C SER A 2 -27.81 63.26 -7.37
N THR A 3 -27.81 63.50 -8.68
CA THR A 3 -27.46 62.51 -9.69
C THR A 3 -25.94 62.22 -9.77
N ALA A 4 -25.07 63.19 -9.49
CA ALA A 4 -23.63 63.01 -9.51
C ALA A 4 -23.11 62.08 -8.36
N ASN A 5 -23.74 62.09 -7.20
CA ASN A 5 -23.40 61.25 -6.05
C ASN A 5 -23.82 59.80 -6.28
N ILE A 6 -24.95 59.57 -6.94
CA ILE A 6 -25.42 58.21 -7.29
C ILE A 6 -24.51 57.60 -8.35
N SER A 7 -24.04 58.37 -9.34
CA SER A 7 -23.09 57.92 -10.35
C SER A 7 -21.74 57.53 -9.74
N ASN A 8 -21.19 58.32 -8.81
CA ASN A 8 -19.93 58.02 -8.15
C ASN A 8 -20.01 56.75 -7.27
N LEU A 9 -21.12 56.58 -6.54
CA LEU A 9 -21.34 55.36 -5.73
C LEU A 9 -21.46 54.11 -6.63
N SER A 10 -22.18 54.23 -7.74
CA SER A 10 -22.31 53.16 -8.72
C SER A 10 -20.97 52.76 -9.33
N ILE A 11 -20.13 53.74 -9.71
CA ILE A 11 -18.79 53.50 -10.25
C ILE A 11 -17.88 52.86 -9.20
N GLN A 12 -17.91 53.34 -7.94
CA GLN A 12 -17.13 52.73 -6.87
C GLN A 12 -17.55 51.26 -6.59
N THR A 13 -18.84 50.99 -6.61
CA THR A 13 -19.36 49.64 -6.39
C THR A 13 -18.96 48.70 -7.54
N SER A 14 -19.06 49.15 -8.78
CA SER A 14 -18.63 48.45 -9.97
C SER A 14 -17.12 48.14 -9.92
N MET A 15 -16.28 49.13 -9.61
CA MET A 15 -14.84 48.93 -9.46
C MET A 15 -14.50 47.93 -8.37
N ARG A 16 -15.16 47.96 -7.21
CA ARG A 16 -14.95 46.98 -6.14
C ARG A 16 -15.33 45.58 -6.58
N LEU A 17 -16.41 45.41 -7.32
CA LEU A 17 -16.80 44.10 -7.88
C LEU A 17 -15.77 43.58 -8.87
N THR A 18 -15.32 44.45 -9.80
CA THR A 18 -14.27 44.07 -10.78
C THR A 18 -12.96 43.69 -10.10
N ILE A 19 -12.52 44.42 -9.08
CA ILE A 19 -11.31 44.09 -8.31
C ILE A 19 -11.47 42.73 -7.60
N ARG A 20 -12.61 42.48 -6.96
CA ARG A 20 -12.87 41.17 -6.32
C ARG A 20 -12.87 40.03 -7.33
N GLN A 21 -13.49 40.24 -8.48
CA GLN A 21 -13.49 39.24 -9.55
C GLN A 21 -12.07 38.94 -10.03
N ALA A 22 -11.28 40.00 -10.32
CA ALA A 22 -9.88 39.82 -10.72
C ALA A 22 -9.01 39.12 -9.64
N GLN A 23 -9.25 39.45 -8.37
CA GLN A 23 -8.57 38.75 -7.26
C GLN A 23 -8.94 37.26 -7.20
N ASN A 24 -10.21 36.92 -7.35
CA ASN A 24 -10.67 35.52 -7.37
C ASN A 24 -10.07 34.73 -8.56
N GLU A 25 -10.04 35.35 -9.74
CA GLU A 25 -9.43 34.76 -10.93
C GLU A 25 -7.92 34.56 -10.76
N LEU A 26 -7.24 35.52 -10.12
CA LEU A 26 -5.81 35.38 -9.82
C LEU A 26 -5.54 34.23 -8.84
N ILE A 27 -6.33 34.11 -7.76
CA ILE A 27 -6.22 33.02 -6.80
C ILE A 27 -6.47 31.67 -7.48
N LYS A 28 -7.51 31.60 -8.32
CA LYS A 28 -7.83 30.42 -9.13
C LYS A 28 -6.65 30.02 -10.02
N ALA A 29 -6.12 30.97 -10.78
CA ALA A 29 -4.97 30.73 -11.66
C ALA A 29 -3.71 30.30 -10.89
N GLN A 30 -3.42 30.90 -9.74
CA GLN A 30 -2.29 30.49 -8.90
C GLN A 30 -2.47 29.05 -8.39
N GLN A 31 -3.67 28.67 -7.99
CA GLN A 31 -3.98 27.30 -7.56
C GLN A 31 -3.78 26.30 -8.72
N GLU A 32 -4.27 26.63 -9.90
CA GLU A 32 -4.14 25.82 -11.11
C GLU A 32 -2.67 25.63 -11.52
N VAL A 33 -1.89 26.70 -11.50
CA VAL A 33 -0.44 26.62 -11.80
C VAL A 33 0.31 25.78 -10.75
N THR A 34 -0.06 25.88 -9.48
CA THR A 34 0.60 25.14 -8.39
C THR A 34 0.24 23.66 -8.40
N THR A 35 -1.01 23.34 -8.69
CA THR A 35 -1.53 21.95 -8.63
C THR A 35 -1.47 21.24 -9.97
N GLY A 36 -1.35 21.97 -11.09
CA GLY A 36 -1.46 21.43 -12.44
C GLY A 36 -2.86 20.92 -12.81
N ILE A 37 -3.88 21.26 -12.01
CA ILE A 37 -5.27 20.81 -12.17
C ILE A 37 -6.18 22.04 -12.17
N TYR A 38 -7.20 22.06 -13.01
CA TYR A 38 -8.22 23.10 -13.00
C TYR A 38 -8.88 23.24 -11.62
N ALA A 39 -9.02 24.45 -11.12
CA ALA A 39 -9.65 24.71 -9.82
C ALA A 39 -11.16 24.36 -9.83
N ASP A 40 -11.81 24.52 -10.96
CA ASP A 40 -13.19 24.07 -11.20
C ASP A 40 -13.26 23.20 -12.46
N ILE A 41 -13.04 21.91 -12.27
CA ILE A 41 -13.07 20.89 -13.34
C ILE A 41 -14.46 20.87 -14.02
N GLY A 42 -15.53 21.05 -13.25
CA GLY A 42 -16.90 21.05 -13.77
C GLY A 42 -17.18 22.18 -14.73
N ALA A 43 -16.68 23.38 -14.44
CA ALA A 43 -16.86 24.56 -15.27
C ALA A 43 -16.02 24.51 -16.56
N GLU A 44 -14.79 24.00 -16.49
CA GLU A 44 -13.84 24.00 -17.62
C GLU A 44 -14.05 22.80 -18.57
N ILE A 45 -14.35 21.61 -18.04
CA ILE A 45 -14.48 20.39 -18.83
C ILE A 45 -15.94 20.09 -19.17
N GLY A 46 -16.91 20.74 -18.51
CA GLY A 46 -18.33 20.64 -18.83
C GLY A 46 -18.83 19.18 -18.88
N GLY A 47 -19.31 18.73 -20.06
CA GLY A 47 -19.85 17.38 -20.24
C GLY A 47 -18.85 16.22 -20.03
N ALA A 48 -17.55 16.48 -20.01
CA ALA A 48 -16.52 15.46 -19.75
C ALA A 48 -16.23 15.27 -18.24
N THR A 49 -16.87 16.04 -17.35
CA THR A 49 -16.65 15.94 -15.90
C THR A 49 -16.92 14.52 -15.38
N SER A 50 -17.97 13.87 -15.85
CA SER A 50 -18.29 12.49 -15.46
C SER A 50 -17.17 11.52 -15.85
N THR A 51 -16.59 11.68 -17.03
CA THR A 51 -15.48 10.86 -17.51
C THR A 51 -14.24 11.05 -16.64
N VAL A 52 -13.92 12.28 -16.23
CA VAL A 52 -12.77 12.57 -15.34
C VAL A 52 -13.00 11.96 -13.94
N VAL A 53 -14.21 12.07 -13.40
CA VAL A 53 -14.57 11.44 -12.12
C VAL A 53 -14.46 9.91 -12.21
N ASP A 54 -14.96 9.31 -13.28
CA ASP A 54 -14.88 7.86 -13.49
C ASP A 54 -13.43 7.39 -13.63
N LEU A 55 -12.60 8.07 -14.41
CA LEU A 55 -11.16 7.78 -14.55
C LEU A 55 -10.42 7.93 -13.21
N THR A 56 -10.75 8.96 -12.44
CA THR A 56 -10.15 9.15 -11.10
C THR A 56 -10.51 8.00 -10.17
N ARG A 57 -11.78 7.60 -10.16
CA ARG A 57 -12.25 6.45 -9.37
C ARG A 57 -11.58 5.14 -9.79
N ASP A 58 -11.48 4.90 -11.10
CA ASP A 58 -10.81 3.71 -11.63
C ASP A 58 -9.31 3.71 -11.28
N SER A 59 -8.64 4.85 -11.35
CA SER A 59 -7.24 5.00 -10.92
C SER A 59 -7.06 4.64 -9.44
N LEU A 60 -7.91 5.16 -8.56
CA LEU A 60 -7.87 4.85 -7.12
C LEU A 60 -8.16 3.36 -6.86
N ARG A 61 -9.11 2.77 -7.60
CA ARG A 61 -9.41 1.34 -7.53
C ARG A 61 -8.22 0.48 -7.94
N LEU A 62 -7.57 0.82 -9.06
CA LEU A 62 -6.38 0.12 -9.54
C LEU A 62 -5.22 0.24 -8.54
N GLN A 63 -5.04 1.41 -7.92
CA GLN A 63 -4.04 1.61 -6.89
C GLN A 63 -4.31 0.75 -5.65
N SER A 64 -5.57 0.63 -5.24
CA SER A 64 -5.99 -0.27 -4.15
C SER A 64 -5.73 -1.75 -4.49
N ILE A 65 -6.08 -2.19 -5.70
CA ILE A 65 -5.80 -3.55 -6.18
C ILE A 65 -4.29 -3.81 -6.19
N LYS A 66 -3.49 -2.87 -6.69
CA LYS A 66 -2.02 -2.99 -6.70
C LYS A 66 -1.47 -3.16 -5.28
N SER A 67 -1.95 -2.38 -4.33
CA SER A 67 -1.56 -2.50 -2.92
C SER A 67 -1.93 -3.87 -2.33
N THR A 68 -3.15 -4.33 -2.56
CA THR A 68 -3.61 -5.65 -2.11
C THR A 68 -2.78 -6.78 -2.73
N ASN A 69 -2.48 -6.70 -4.03
CA ASN A 69 -1.64 -7.68 -4.71
C ASN A 69 -0.22 -7.71 -4.15
N THR A 70 0.35 -6.54 -3.80
CA THR A 70 1.67 -6.48 -3.15
C THR A 70 1.66 -7.21 -1.81
N ILE A 71 0.64 -6.99 -0.98
CA ILE A 71 0.49 -7.69 0.31
C ILE A 71 0.32 -9.21 0.09
N ALA A 72 -0.50 -9.61 -0.88
CA ALA A 72 -0.69 -11.02 -1.22
C ALA A 72 0.62 -11.68 -1.69
N THR A 73 1.40 -10.99 -2.53
CA THR A 73 2.71 -11.47 -2.98
C THR A 73 3.67 -11.65 -1.81
N GLN A 74 3.75 -10.68 -0.91
CA GLN A 74 4.60 -10.77 0.29
C GLN A 74 4.19 -11.95 1.19
N ARG A 75 2.88 -12.21 1.35
CA ARG A 75 2.40 -13.39 2.12
C ARG A 75 2.77 -14.69 1.44
N LEU A 76 2.66 -14.77 0.13
CA LEU A 76 3.04 -15.97 -0.63
C LEU A 76 4.55 -16.22 -0.56
N GLU A 77 5.37 -15.20 -0.72
CA GLU A 77 6.82 -15.28 -0.61
C GLU A 77 7.24 -15.74 0.80
N ALA A 78 6.66 -15.15 1.84
CA ALA A 78 6.93 -15.57 3.22
C ALA A 78 6.46 -17.02 3.50
N SER A 79 5.32 -17.42 2.92
CA SER A 79 4.84 -18.81 3.04
C SER A 79 5.73 -19.79 2.30
N GLN A 80 6.22 -19.45 1.12
CA GLN A 80 7.17 -20.29 0.35
C GLN A 80 8.49 -20.43 1.10
N GLU A 81 9.03 -19.34 1.63
CA GLU A 81 10.27 -19.38 2.44
C GLU A 81 10.10 -20.28 3.67
N ALA A 82 8.99 -20.12 4.40
CA ALA A 82 8.72 -20.95 5.58
C ALA A 82 8.56 -22.44 5.22
N LEU A 83 7.88 -22.76 4.11
CA LEU A 83 7.74 -24.14 3.61
C LEU A 83 9.09 -24.71 3.18
N ASP A 84 9.95 -23.93 2.52
CA ASP A 84 11.30 -24.35 2.14
C ASP A 84 12.16 -24.67 3.36
N GLN A 85 12.09 -23.83 4.41
CA GLN A 85 12.77 -24.09 5.68
C GLN A 85 12.22 -25.31 6.41
N MET A 86 10.90 -25.56 6.40
CA MET A 86 10.29 -26.76 6.96
C MET A 86 10.73 -28.03 6.19
N ALA A 87 10.81 -27.96 4.86
CA ALA A 87 11.30 -29.05 4.04
C ALA A 87 12.76 -29.39 4.37
N LYS A 88 13.63 -28.36 4.44
CA LYS A 88 15.03 -28.54 4.84
C LYS A 88 15.17 -29.15 6.23
N ALA A 89 14.41 -28.67 7.21
CA ALA A 89 14.41 -29.23 8.56
C ALA A 89 13.98 -30.71 8.56
N THR A 90 13.01 -31.09 7.72
CA THR A 90 12.55 -32.47 7.57
C THR A 90 13.63 -33.34 6.93
N ASP A 91 14.35 -32.83 5.92
CA ASP A 91 15.46 -33.55 5.29
C ASP A 91 16.62 -33.78 6.27
N GLU A 92 16.98 -32.76 7.06
CA GLU A 92 18.00 -32.90 8.12
C GLU A 92 17.61 -33.93 9.18
N MET A 93 16.33 -33.96 9.61
CA MET A 93 15.85 -35.02 10.51
C MET A 93 15.96 -36.42 9.88
N ASN A 94 15.63 -36.55 8.60
CA ASN A 94 15.73 -37.81 7.86
C ASN A 94 17.19 -38.29 7.75
N GLU A 95 18.11 -37.38 7.40
CA GLU A 95 19.54 -37.67 7.32
C GLU A 95 20.09 -38.10 8.68
N ALA A 96 19.72 -37.44 9.77
CA ALA A 96 20.11 -37.77 11.12
C ALA A 96 19.59 -39.19 11.52
N LEU A 97 18.36 -39.54 11.16
CA LEU A 97 17.80 -40.88 11.40
C LEU A 97 18.50 -41.98 10.59
N ILE A 98 18.83 -41.70 9.32
CA ILE A 98 19.59 -42.65 8.46
C ILE A 98 20.99 -42.87 9.02
N ALA A 99 21.68 -41.79 9.41
CA ALA A 99 23.00 -41.88 10.04
C ALA A 99 22.98 -42.70 11.33
N LEU A 100 21.89 -42.65 12.09
CA LEU A 100 21.70 -43.41 13.31
C LEU A 100 21.49 -44.89 13.04
N SER A 101 20.81 -45.24 11.96
CA SER A 101 20.52 -46.66 11.61
C SER A 101 21.77 -47.48 11.27
N GLY A 102 22.89 -46.82 10.93
CA GLY A 102 24.13 -47.45 10.53
C GLY A 102 25.21 -47.57 11.63
N THR A 103 25.01 -47.00 12.81
CA THR A 103 26.05 -46.91 13.84
C THR A 103 25.52 -47.15 15.24
N SER A 104 26.27 -48.03 16.00
CA SER A 104 25.97 -48.30 17.42
C SER A 104 26.77 -47.42 18.39
N ASN A 105 27.26 -46.26 17.95
CA ASN A 105 28.12 -45.38 18.78
C ASN A 105 27.30 -44.34 19.51
N THR A 106 27.47 -44.27 20.83
CA THR A 106 26.72 -43.35 21.72
C THR A 106 26.91 -41.85 21.38
N SER A 107 28.08 -41.44 20.90
CA SER A 107 28.32 -40.05 20.50
C SER A 107 27.57 -39.66 19.22
N ASN A 108 27.36 -40.59 18.31
CA ASN A 108 26.56 -40.37 17.11
C ASN A 108 25.06 -40.27 17.45
N LEU A 109 24.61 -41.05 18.45
CA LEU A 109 23.23 -40.94 18.97
C LEU A 109 22.94 -39.55 19.55
N GLU A 110 23.85 -39.03 20.37
CA GLU A 110 23.70 -37.72 21.01
C GLU A 110 23.68 -36.59 19.98
N THR A 111 24.55 -36.66 18.96
CA THR A 111 24.57 -35.72 17.84
C THR A 111 23.28 -35.77 17.01
N ALA A 112 22.79 -36.98 16.71
CA ALA A 112 21.54 -37.14 15.95
C ALA A 112 20.33 -36.63 16.73
N ILE A 113 20.23 -36.89 18.02
CA ILE A 113 19.16 -36.34 18.88
C ILE A 113 19.20 -34.82 18.88
N GLN A 114 20.40 -34.23 19.01
CA GLN A 114 20.53 -32.76 18.98
C GLN A 114 20.10 -32.19 17.63
N THR A 115 20.51 -32.81 16.51
CA THR A 115 20.10 -32.37 15.17
C THR A 115 18.59 -32.45 15.00
N ILE A 116 17.98 -33.59 15.36
CA ILE A 116 16.52 -33.78 15.26
C ILE A 116 15.79 -32.75 16.12
N THR A 117 16.27 -32.48 17.34
CA THR A 117 15.66 -31.49 18.22
C THR A 117 15.72 -30.07 17.62
N ASN A 118 16.88 -29.66 17.13
CA ASN A 118 17.07 -28.36 16.49
C ASN A 118 16.21 -28.23 15.22
N SER A 119 16.13 -29.25 14.39
CA SER A 119 15.31 -29.24 13.17
C SER A 119 13.82 -29.24 13.49
N LEU A 120 13.38 -29.90 14.58
CA LEU A 120 12.00 -29.86 15.05
C LEU A 120 11.64 -28.45 15.58
N ASP A 121 12.56 -27.80 16.31
CA ASP A 121 12.38 -26.42 16.77
C ASP A 121 12.27 -25.46 15.58
N THR A 122 13.12 -25.64 14.57
CA THR A 122 13.05 -24.87 13.32
C THR A 122 11.72 -25.08 12.60
N PHE A 123 11.30 -26.33 12.43
CA PHE A 123 10.02 -26.68 11.80
C PHE A 123 8.84 -26.02 12.55
N THR A 124 8.81 -26.12 13.88
CA THR A 124 7.77 -25.55 14.71
C THR A 124 7.77 -24.02 14.63
N SER A 125 8.95 -23.40 14.62
CA SER A 125 9.10 -21.95 14.46
C SER A 125 8.56 -21.47 13.12
N MET A 126 8.89 -22.18 12.03
CA MET A 126 8.40 -21.86 10.68
C MET A 126 6.89 -22.08 10.57
N ALA A 127 6.35 -23.14 11.16
CA ALA A 127 4.89 -23.37 11.20
C ALA A 127 4.13 -22.26 11.94
N ASN A 128 4.78 -21.61 12.91
CA ASN A 128 4.21 -20.49 13.67
C ASN A 128 4.62 -19.11 13.13
N THR A 129 5.15 -19.05 11.90
CA THR A 129 5.52 -17.77 11.28
C THR A 129 4.30 -16.88 11.06
N SER A 130 4.45 -15.61 11.41
CA SER A 130 3.41 -14.60 11.24
C SER A 130 3.91 -13.43 10.39
N LEU A 131 3.00 -12.85 9.61
CA LEU A 131 3.25 -11.65 8.82
C LEU A 131 2.14 -10.63 9.09
N GLY A 132 2.52 -9.42 9.53
CA GLY A 132 1.55 -8.37 9.84
C GLY A 132 0.63 -8.70 11.03
N GLY A 133 1.05 -9.59 11.94
CA GLY A 133 0.27 -10.01 13.11
C GLY A 133 -0.70 -11.17 12.85
N GLU A 134 -0.72 -11.72 11.64
CA GLU A 134 -1.50 -12.91 11.28
C GLU A 134 -0.57 -14.08 11.00
N PHE A 135 -0.90 -15.27 11.53
CA PHE A 135 -0.14 -16.48 11.23
C PHE A 135 -0.35 -16.91 9.78
N LEU A 136 0.72 -17.41 9.15
CA LEU A 136 0.67 -17.81 7.74
C LEU A 136 -0.05 -19.15 7.53
N PHE A 137 0.03 -20.09 8.50
CA PHE A 137 -0.45 -21.47 8.37
C PHE A 137 -1.58 -21.84 9.33
N SER A 138 -1.92 -21.00 10.31
CA SER A 138 -3.08 -21.22 11.16
C SER A 138 -4.24 -20.39 10.65
N GLY A 139 -5.26 -21.04 10.18
CA GLY A 139 -6.54 -20.45 9.87
C GLY A 139 -7.36 -20.13 11.13
#